data_4348c562e8f3d652684cfac9415e1b4a
#
_entry.id   4348c562e8f3d652684cfac9415e1b4a
#
_cell.length_a   1.000
_cell.length_b   1.000
_cell.length_c   1.000
_cell.angle_alpha   90.00
_cell.angle_beta   90.00
_cell.angle_gamma   90.00
#
_symmetry.space_group_name_H-M   'P 1'
#
loop_
_entity.id
_entity.type
_entity.pdbx_description
1 polymer ?
#
loop_
_entity_poly.entity_id
_entity_poly.type
_entity_poly.pdbx_seq_one_letter_code
_entity_poly.pdbx_strand_id
1 'polypeptide(L)'
;MALDDTTHRVPTRREYIKGGTTLLGVGLLAGCSESESESISTEQPTTSETQAETTTENRSYTVTMEPVGDVEFDSVPESVTVYNPDYIDMMVALGHGDAVESVWYKSRYVTRHYDELDGVSIDVSALTQLYSDGIAKEVFYDIGGDLHLMDPNLLVNKYKNIEQSDIEELESEIAPFFGNTIFRRTDDWHTYRYYTLYEAFEKVAAVFQERERYEAIRSIHDDVVADVEARVPGPDARPNAALVWQGENEPEEFYPYRLSGKGANKEHFHTLGITDAFAGTGVDGLSTTDRGTLDYETLLEVDPDAILLRGHGDKSREEFRNTVLSFMREHSVASQLTAVENETVFRGGPIYAGPLHNLFLLERFAQSFFPDIFTEDQLFDHQRVAEIVTDSA
;
A
#
# COMPACT_ATOMS: atom_id res chain seq x y z
N MET A 1 43.04 -21.37 -4.56
CA MET A 1 42.78 -20.59 -5.78
C MET A 1 41.69 -19.60 -5.40
N ALA A 2 42.09 -18.36 -5.14
CA ALA A 2 41.25 -17.32 -4.59
C ALA A 2 40.34 -16.80 -5.70
N LEU A 3 39.03 -16.72 -5.45
CA LEU A 3 38.08 -16.03 -6.31
C LEU A 3 37.80 -14.66 -5.69
N ASP A 4 38.03 -13.67 -6.51
CA ASP A 4 38.00 -12.23 -6.29
C ASP A 4 36.55 -11.76 -6.06
N ASP A 5 36.32 -11.10 -4.94
CA ASP A 5 35.00 -10.57 -4.51
C ASP A 5 34.93 -9.11 -5.00
N THR A 6 34.38 -8.91 -6.18
CA THR A 6 34.08 -7.57 -6.70
C THR A 6 32.61 -7.23 -6.41
N THR A 7 32.40 -6.59 -5.28
CA THR A 7 31.14 -5.92 -4.94
C THR A 7 30.89 -4.76 -5.92
N HIS A 8 29.93 -4.93 -6.80
CA HIS A 8 29.36 -3.84 -7.61
C HIS A 8 28.46 -2.95 -6.73
N ARG A 9 29.01 -1.81 -6.32
CA ARG A 9 28.24 -0.72 -5.71
C ARG A 9 27.58 0.09 -6.81
N VAL A 10 26.25 0.14 -6.81
CA VAL A 10 25.47 1.01 -7.71
C VAL A 10 25.66 2.45 -7.24
N PRO A 11 26.09 3.40 -8.10
CA PRO A 11 26.27 4.80 -7.73
C PRO A 11 24.92 5.50 -7.58
N THR A 12 24.75 6.22 -6.47
CA THR A 12 23.60 7.09 -6.25
C THR A 12 23.82 8.44 -6.95
N ARG A 13 22.75 9.12 -7.38
CA ARG A 13 22.68 10.41 -8.09
C ARG A 13 23.56 11.53 -7.48
N ARG A 14 24.04 11.36 -6.26
CA ARG A 14 24.90 12.32 -5.53
C ARG A 14 26.35 12.41 -6.03
N GLU A 15 26.80 11.49 -6.85
CA GLU A 15 28.20 11.47 -7.36
C GLU A 15 28.38 12.19 -8.69
N TYR A 16 27.30 12.55 -9.40
CA TYR A 16 27.37 13.21 -10.71
C TYR A 16 27.52 14.74 -10.69
N ILE A 17 27.41 15.42 -9.54
CA ILE A 17 27.45 16.90 -9.44
C ILE A 17 28.82 17.42 -8.87
N LYS A 18 29.90 16.71 -9.06
CA LYS A 18 31.25 17.23 -8.71
C LYS A 18 32.16 17.33 -9.93
N GLY A 19 31.81 18.18 -10.88
CA GLY A 19 32.70 18.47 -11.99
C GLY A 19 32.26 19.64 -12.84
N GLY A 20 32.53 20.87 -12.44
CA GLY A 20 32.20 22.03 -13.29
C GLY A 20 32.60 23.39 -12.69
N THR A 21 33.85 23.68 -12.76
CA THR A 21 34.54 24.97 -13.03
C THR A 21 34.08 26.27 -12.34
N THR A 22 35.02 26.72 -11.53
CA THR A 22 35.32 28.10 -11.05
C THR A 22 35.32 29.16 -12.17
N LEU A 23 34.68 30.31 -11.96
CA LEU A 23 35.16 31.59 -12.47
C LEU A 23 34.82 32.73 -11.48
N LEU A 24 35.90 33.45 -11.14
CA LEU A 24 35.95 34.59 -10.24
C LEU A 24 35.35 35.87 -10.85
N GLY A 25 34.75 36.72 -10.01
CA GLY A 25 34.41 38.09 -10.35
C GLY A 25 34.19 38.92 -9.08
N VAL A 26 35.20 39.67 -8.71
CA VAL A 26 35.29 40.60 -7.58
C VAL A 26 34.57 41.91 -7.94
N GLY A 27 33.87 42.53 -7.00
CA GLY A 27 33.36 43.89 -7.10
C GLY A 27 32.72 44.42 -5.83
N LEU A 28 33.57 44.98 -4.94
CA LEU A 28 33.17 45.81 -3.80
C LEU A 28 32.63 47.19 -4.32
N LEU A 29 31.68 47.79 -3.62
CA LEU A 29 31.83 49.12 -3.01
C LEU A 29 30.56 49.52 -2.21
N ALA A 30 30.87 50.05 -1.03
CA ALA A 30 29.95 50.61 -0.04
C ALA A 30 29.56 52.05 -0.39
N GLY A 31 28.50 52.55 0.27
CA GLY A 31 28.14 53.95 0.31
C GLY A 31 26.84 54.23 1.07
N CYS A 32 27.02 54.72 2.30
CA CYS A 32 25.95 55.30 3.15
C CYS A 32 25.58 56.75 2.65
N SER A 33 24.39 57.18 2.94
CA SER A 33 24.00 58.31 3.82
C SER A 33 22.79 59.11 3.32
N GLU A 34 21.90 59.26 4.25
CA GLU A 34 21.15 60.42 4.79
C GLU A 34 20.43 61.39 3.85
N SER A 35 19.13 61.44 4.12
CA SER A 35 18.26 62.53 4.62
C SER A 35 17.75 63.62 3.70
N GLU A 36 16.47 63.89 3.97
CA GLU A 36 15.69 65.13 3.99
C GLU A 36 14.84 65.57 2.78
N SER A 37 13.57 65.49 3.10
CA SER A 37 12.51 66.57 3.09
C SER A 37 11.88 67.07 1.80
N GLU A 38 10.55 66.90 1.82
CA GLU A 38 9.46 67.81 1.39
C GLU A 38 9.31 68.26 -0.07
N SER A 39 8.21 67.83 -0.67
CA SER A 39 7.10 68.74 -0.94
C SER A 39 5.91 68.07 -1.62
N ILE A 40 4.76 68.44 -1.12
CA ILE A 40 3.40 68.05 -1.50
C ILE A 40 3.10 68.51 -2.92
N SER A 41 2.52 67.62 -3.74
CA SER A 41 1.60 68.06 -4.82
C SER A 41 0.52 66.98 -5.03
N THR A 42 -0.71 67.45 -4.85
CA THR A 42 -1.97 66.75 -4.98
C THR A 42 -2.34 66.66 -6.44
N GLU A 43 -2.50 65.44 -6.98
CA GLU A 43 -3.37 65.16 -8.11
C GLU A 43 -4.09 63.84 -7.96
N GLN A 44 -5.40 63.85 -8.22
CA GLN A 44 -6.44 62.92 -7.94
C GLN A 44 -6.45 61.74 -8.95
N PRO A 45 -7.01 60.55 -8.62
CA PRO A 45 -6.71 59.31 -9.25
C PRO A 45 -7.53 59.08 -10.51
N THR A 46 -6.85 58.60 -11.53
CA THR A 46 -7.49 57.85 -12.63
C THR A 46 -7.55 56.39 -12.27
N THR A 47 -8.76 55.91 -12.04
CA THR A 47 -9.05 54.49 -11.80
C THR A 47 -8.73 53.70 -13.06
N SER A 48 -7.59 53.02 -13.10
CA SER A 48 -7.36 51.90 -13.98
C SER A 48 -7.62 50.64 -13.17
N GLU A 49 -8.73 49.98 -13.42
CA GLU A 49 -8.96 48.60 -13.01
C GLU A 49 -7.91 47.72 -13.69
N THR A 50 -6.84 47.48 -12.99
CA THR A 50 -5.94 46.37 -13.33
C THR A 50 -6.64 45.12 -12.80
N GLN A 51 -7.25 44.34 -13.70
CA GLN A 51 -7.56 42.97 -13.42
C GLN A 51 -6.25 42.30 -13.00
N ALA A 52 -6.15 41.98 -11.73
CA ALA A 52 -5.16 41.03 -11.25
C ALA A 52 -5.53 39.66 -11.84
N GLU A 53 -4.89 39.28 -12.93
CA GLU A 53 -4.79 37.90 -13.31
C GLU A 53 -4.10 37.22 -12.15
N THR A 54 -4.86 36.45 -11.38
CA THR A 54 -4.32 35.49 -10.39
C THR A 54 -3.65 34.40 -11.21
N THR A 55 -2.44 34.62 -11.65
CA THR A 55 -1.55 33.50 -12.04
C THR A 55 -1.26 32.77 -10.76
N THR A 56 -1.95 31.66 -10.55
CA THR A 56 -1.52 30.62 -9.62
C THR A 56 -0.18 30.13 -10.17
N GLU A 57 0.92 30.62 -9.62
CA GLU A 57 2.25 30.06 -9.88
C GLU A 57 2.18 28.61 -9.40
N ASN A 58 2.12 27.68 -10.35
CA ASN A 58 2.26 26.26 -10.11
C ASN A 58 3.69 26.06 -9.62
N ARG A 59 3.88 26.03 -8.29
CA ARG A 59 5.22 25.80 -7.69
C ARG A 59 5.43 24.31 -7.68
N SER A 60 6.49 23.85 -8.36
CA SER A 60 6.94 22.47 -8.24
C SER A 60 7.20 22.09 -6.76
N TYR A 61 6.96 20.86 -6.41
CA TYR A 61 7.20 20.33 -5.07
C TYR A 61 7.92 18.98 -5.16
N THR A 62 8.62 18.61 -4.10
CA THR A 62 9.41 17.38 -4.04
C THR A 62 8.90 16.47 -2.94
N VAL A 63 8.71 15.19 -3.26
CA VAL A 63 8.36 14.14 -2.29
C VAL A 63 9.46 13.08 -2.31
N THR A 64 9.88 12.65 -1.12
CA THR A 64 10.94 11.66 -0.96
C THR A 64 10.40 10.33 -0.46
N MET A 65 10.70 9.23 -1.17
CA MET A 65 10.40 7.86 -0.75
C MET A 65 11.49 6.89 -1.24
N GLU A 66 12.04 6.06 -0.33
CA GLU A 66 12.92 4.97 -0.79
C GLU A 66 12.12 3.85 -1.48
N PRO A 67 12.67 3.19 -2.50
CA PRO A 67 14.07 3.27 -2.97
C PRO A 67 14.34 4.39 -3.99
N VAL A 68 13.30 5.04 -4.52
CA VAL A 68 13.46 6.01 -5.62
C VAL A 68 14.20 7.28 -5.18
N GLY A 69 13.91 7.77 -3.97
CA GLY A 69 14.49 9.02 -3.43
C GLY A 69 13.59 10.23 -3.71
N ASP A 70 14.20 11.34 -4.07
CA ASP A 70 13.50 12.61 -4.32
C ASP A 70 12.88 12.61 -5.72
N VAL A 71 11.56 12.82 -5.80
CA VAL A 71 10.82 13.02 -7.05
C VAL A 71 10.22 14.43 -7.02
N GLU A 72 10.47 15.21 -8.06
CA GLU A 72 9.93 16.54 -8.26
C GLU A 72 8.66 16.47 -9.13
N PHE A 73 7.60 17.14 -8.69
CA PHE A 73 6.31 17.23 -9.36
C PHE A 73 6.03 18.67 -9.73
N ASP A 74 5.73 18.95 -11.00
CA ASP A 74 5.31 20.26 -11.47
C ASP A 74 3.82 20.52 -11.18
N SER A 75 3.03 19.44 -11.07
CA SER A 75 1.60 19.45 -10.72
C SER A 75 1.23 18.14 -10.05
N VAL A 76 0.04 18.08 -9.46
CA VAL A 76 -0.55 16.82 -8.97
C VAL A 76 -0.79 15.88 -10.16
N PRO A 77 -0.36 14.62 -10.11
CA PRO A 77 -0.59 13.66 -11.19
C PRO A 77 -2.08 13.40 -11.44
N GLU A 78 -2.49 13.38 -12.71
CA GLU A 78 -3.88 13.18 -13.15
C GLU A 78 -4.11 11.82 -13.82
N SER A 79 -3.04 11.11 -14.20
CA SER A 79 -3.07 9.79 -14.85
C SER A 79 -1.96 8.93 -14.27
N VAL A 80 -2.31 7.90 -13.51
CA VAL A 80 -1.35 7.14 -12.70
C VAL A 80 -1.35 5.66 -13.04
N THR A 81 -0.20 5.17 -13.47
CA THR A 81 0.03 3.73 -13.66
C THR A 81 0.30 3.09 -12.30
N VAL A 82 -0.64 2.30 -11.79
CA VAL A 82 -0.54 1.67 -10.48
C VAL A 82 -0.39 0.15 -10.62
N TYR A 83 0.53 -0.43 -9.85
CA TYR A 83 0.71 -1.87 -9.81
C TYR A 83 -0.11 -2.51 -8.69
N ASN A 84 0.07 -2.06 -7.46
CA ASN A 84 -0.48 -2.70 -6.27
C ASN A 84 -1.84 -2.14 -5.88
N PRO A 85 -2.85 -3.00 -5.59
CA PRO A 85 -4.13 -2.57 -5.02
C PRO A 85 -4.05 -1.77 -3.72
N ASP A 86 -3.03 -1.92 -2.90
CA ASP A 86 -2.83 -1.11 -1.68
C ASP A 86 -2.59 0.37 -2.01
N TYR A 87 -1.84 0.67 -3.07
CA TYR A 87 -1.68 2.04 -3.56
C TYR A 87 -2.95 2.59 -4.24
N ILE A 88 -3.71 1.73 -4.93
CA ILE A 88 -5.02 2.14 -5.48
C ILE A 88 -5.96 2.56 -4.34
N ASP A 89 -6.03 1.77 -3.28
CA ASP A 89 -6.85 2.09 -2.10
C ASP A 89 -6.40 3.39 -1.42
N MET A 90 -5.09 3.70 -1.41
CA MET A 90 -4.57 5.00 -0.95
C MET A 90 -5.08 6.14 -1.83
N MET A 91 -5.05 5.98 -3.17
CA MET A 91 -5.56 7.01 -4.09
C MET A 91 -7.05 7.20 -3.94
N VAL A 92 -7.84 6.13 -3.81
CA VAL A 92 -9.28 6.20 -3.53
C VAL A 92 -9.52 6.94 -2.22
N ALA A 93 -8.79 6.60 -1.16
CA ALA A 93 -8.88 7.25 0.15
C ALA A 93 -8.59 8.76 0.10
N LEU A 94 -7.75 9.20 -0.84
CA LEU A 94 -7.42 10.60 -1.06
C LEU A 94 -8.35 11.31 -2.07
N GLY A 95 -9.37 10.62 -2.61
CA GLY A 95 -10.29 11.18 -3.61
C GLY A 95 -9.74 11.23 -5.03
N HIS A 96 -8.64 10.53 -5.30
CA HIS A 96 -7.98 10.45 -6.62
C HIS A 96 -8.17 9.08 -7.31
N GLY A 97 -9.25 8.37 -7.00
CA GLY A 97 -9.57 7.08 -7.63
C GLY A 97 -9.73 7.16 -9.15
N ASP A 98 -10.21 8.29 -9.65
CA ASP A 98 -10.42 8.52 -11.10
C ASP A 98 -9.10 8.67 -11.88
N ALA A 99 -7.99 8.99 -11.21
CA ALA A 99 -6.66 9.08 -11.83
C ALA A 99 -5.97 7.72 -11.99
N VAL A 100 -6.55 6.63 -11.48
CA VAL A 100 -5.97 5.29 -11.56
C VAL A 100 -6.20 4.69 -12.94
N GLU A 101 -5.13 4.37 -13.67
CA GLU A 101 -5.19 3.81 -15.02
C GLU A 101 -5.02 2.29 -15.07
N SER A 102 -4.41 1.69 -14.05
CA SER A 102 -4.05 0.29 -14.10
C SER A 102 -4.05 -0.43 -12.77
N VAL A 103 -3.99 -1.75 -12.85
CA VAL A 103 -3.78 -2.66 -11.72
C VAL A 103 -2.97 -3.87 -12.17
N TRP A 104 -2.18 -4.45 -11.28
CA TRP A 104 -1.42 -5.66 -11.58
C TRP A 104 -2.30 -6.78 -12.15
N TYR A 105 -3.34 -7.17 -11.42
CA TYR A 105 -4.23 -8.27 -11.79
C TYR A 105 -5.64 -7.98 -11.28
N LYS A 106 -6.60 -7.73 -12.19
CA LYS A 106 -7.96 -7.29 -11.84
C LYS A 106 -8.67 -8.22 -10.84
N SER A 107 -8.60 -9.54 -11.05
CA SER A 107 -9.26 -10.52 -10.18
C SER A 107 -8.66 -10.62 -8.77
N ARG A 108 -7.53 -9.95 -8.50
CA ARG A 108 -6.92 -9.89 -7.17
C ARG A 108 -7.15 -8.56 -6.46
N TYR A 109 -7.84 -7.65 -7.10
CA TYR A 109 -8.26 -6.40 -6.47
C TYR A 109 -9.68 -6.56 -5.90
N VAL A 110 -9.75 -6.65 -4.58
CA VAL A 110 -11.00 -6.81 -3.83
C VAL A 110 -11.52 -5.44 -3.43
N THR A 111 -12.74 -5.09 -3.87
CA THR A 111 -13.34 -3.75 -3.68
C THR A 111 -14.61 -3.77 -2.82
N ARG A 112 -15.03 -4.92 -2.29
CA ARG A 112 -16.27 -5.06 -1.52
C ARG A 112 -16.39 -4.19 -0.27
N HIS A 113 -15.26 -3.74 0.28
CA HIS A 113 -15.26 -2.81 1.40
C HIS A 113 -15.76 -1.42 1.01
N TYR A 114 -15.67 -1.04 -0.27
CA TYR A 114 -16.26 0.21 -0.75
C TYR A 114 -17.79 0.16 -0.79
N ASP A 115 -18.41 -1.04 -0.85
CA ASP A 115 -19.89 -1.18 -0.81
C ASP A 115 -20.47 -0.67 0.52
N GLU A 116 -19.66 -0.56 1.57
CA GLU A 116 -20.04 -0.04 2.88
C GLU A 116 -19.80 1.48 3.02
N LEU A 117 -19.29 2.14 1.97
CA LEU A 117 -18.94 3.56 1.94
C LEU A 117 -19.75 4.28 0.87
N ASP A 118 -20.73 5.07 1.27
CA ASP A 118 -21.62 5.79 0.35
C ASP A 118 -20.83 6.71 -0.61
N GLY A 119 -21.00 6.49 -1.91
CA GLY A 119 -20.37 7.28 -2.97
C GLY A 119 -18.91 6.93 -3.26
N VAL A 120 -18.31 5.97 -2.55
CA VAL A 120 -16.93 5.50 -2.80
C VAL A 120 -16.96 4.29 -3.73
N SER A 121 -16.30 4.38 -4.87
CA SER A 121 -16.21 3.26 -5.82
C SER A 121 -15.03 3.42 -6.75
N ILE A 122 -14.66 2.32 -7.40
CA ILE A 122 -13.72 2.30 -8.52
C ILE A 122 -14.17 1.28 -9.55
N ASP A 123 -14.17 1.64 -10.84
CA ASP A 123 -14.48 0.70 -11.92
C ASP A 123 -13.25 -0.13 -12.29
N VAL A 124 -13.07 -1.26 -11.60
CA VAL A 124 -11.96 -2.20 -11.88
C VAL A 124 -11.99 -2.71 -13.32
N SER A 125 -13.15 -2.74 -13.98
CA SER A 125 -13.27 -3.23 -15.35
C SER A 125 -12.63 -2.28 -16.36
N ALA A 126 -12.64 -0.98 -16.09
CA ALA A 126 -12.02 0.06 -16.91
C ALA A 126 -10.49 0.07 -16.81
N LEU A 127 -9.91 -0.36 -15.68
CA LEU A 127 -8.46 -0.35 -15.48
C LEU A 127 -7.72 -1.21 -16.50
N THR A 128 -6.51 -0.83 -16.87
CA THR A 128 -5.59 -1.66 -17.65
C THR A 128 -4.95 -2.71 -16.74
N GLN A 129 -5.03 -4.00 -17.11
CA GLN A 129 -4.30 -5.04 -16.38
C GLN A 129 -2.86 -5.10 -16.85
N LEU A 130 -1.90 -4.87 -15.93
CA LEU A 130 -0.47 -4.87 -16.28
C LEU A 130 0.11 -6.26 -16.53
N TYR A 131 -0.44 -7.29 -15.86
CA TYR A 131 0.03 -8.66 -15.97
C TYR A 131 -0.86 -9.50 -16.91
N SER A 132 -0.24 -10.16 -17.89
CA SER A 132 -0.88 -11.20 -18.69
C SER A 132 -0.09 -12.52 -18.61
N ASP A 133 1.01 -12.66 -19.36
CA ASP A 133 1.99 -13.74 -19.27
C ASP A 133 3.37 -13.14 -18.90
N GLY A 134 3.36 -12.22 -17.96
CA GLY A 134 4.43 -11.33 -17.55
C GLY A 134 3.96 -9.89 -17.59
N ILE A 135 4.88 -8.95 -17.37
CA ILE A 135 4.66 -7.51 -17.56
C ILE A 135 5.48 -7.07 -18.78
N ALA A 136 4.81 -6.51 -19.78
CA ALA A 136 5.46 -5.95 -20.95
C ALA A 136 5.62 -4.43 -20.78
N LYS A 137 6.80 -3.88 -21.12
CA LYS A 137 7.02 -2.42 -20.98
C LYS A 137 6.12 -1.59 -21.91
N GLU A 138 5.69 -2.18 -23.03
CA GLU A 138 4.80 -1.55 -23.99
C GLU A 138 3.47 -1.09 -23.35
N VAL A 139 2.99 -1.78 -22.31
CA VAL A 139 1.76 -1.38 -21.62
C VAL A 139 1.90 -0.02 -20.91
N PHE A 140 3.11 0.33 -20.47
CA PHE A 140 3.37 1.64 -19.87
C PHE A 140 3.31 2.76 -20.90
N TYR A 141 3.79 2.51 -22.14
CA TYR A 141 3.68 3.45 -23.25
C TYR A 141 2.23 3.62 -23.70
N ASP A 142 1.45 2.54 -23.72
CA ASP A 142 0.03 2.58 -24.10
C ASP A 142 -0.81 3.38 -23.09
N ILE A 143 -0.47 3.34 -21.80
CA ILE A 143 -1.10 4.12 -20.75
C ILE A 143 -0.65 5.59 -20.82
N GLY A 144 0.65 5.84 -20.89
CA GLY A 144 1.23 7.17 -20.99
C GLY A 144 0.93 8.08 -19.79
N GLY A 145 0.90 7.51 -18.58
CA GLY A 145 0.55 8.24 -17.35
C GLY A 145 1.64 9.22 -16.88
N ASP A 146 1.28 10.07 -15.92
CA ASP A 146 2.14 11.11 -15.32
C ASP A 146 3.02 10.58 -14.20
N LEU A 147 2.68 9.40 -13.67
CA LEU A 147 3.36 8.76 -12.55
C LEU A 147 3.25 7.25 -12.64
N HIS A 148 4.33 6.54 -12.33
CA HIS A 148 4.33 5.11 -12.06
C HIS A 148 4.34 4.88 -10.55
N LEU A 149 3.14 4.71 -9.95
CA LEU A 149 2.98 4.53 -8.49
C LEU A 149 3.21 3.06 -8.12
N MET A 150 4.48 2.69 -8.03
CA MET A 150 4.96 1.35 -7.73
C MET A 150 6.45 1.36 -7.39
N ASP A 151 6.91 0.28 -6.75
CA ASP A 151 8.33 0.06 -6.48
C ASP A 151 9.02 -0.52 -7.73
N PRO A 152 9.96 0.21 -8.37
CA PRO A 152 10.65 -0.30 -9.57
C PRO A 152 11.47 -1.56 -9.29
N ASN A 153 12.03 -1.72 -8.08
CA ASN A 153 12.79 -2.91 -7.72
C ASN A 153 11.91 -4.17 -7.66
N LEU A 154 10.61 -4.02 -7.32
CA LEU A 154 9.68 -5.14 -7.40
C LEU A 154 9.57 -5.68 -8.82
N LEU A 155 9.50 -4.80 -9.83
CA LEU A 155 9.39 -5.20 -11.23
C LEU A 155 10.64 -5.96 -11.69
N VAL A 156 11.83 -5.40 -11.48
CA VAL A 156 13.11 -5.99 -11.89
C VAL A 156 13.37 -7.33 -11.20
N ASN A 157 13.04 -7.45 -9.91
CA ASN A 157 13.34 -8.68 -9.16
C ASN A 157 12.28 -9.77 -9.30
N LYS A 158 11.06 -9.40 -9.70
CA LYS A 158 9.96 -10.36 -9.85
C LYS A 158 9.78 -10.86 -11.27
N TYR A 159 10.06 -10.03 -12.28
CA TYR A 159 9.79 -10.32 -13.68
C TYR A 159 11.10 -10.42 -14.49
N LYS A 160 11.37 -11.61 -15.05
CA LYS A 160 12.59 -11.89 -15.81
C LYS A 160 12.72 -11.10 -17.12
N ASN A 161 11.64 -10.51 -17.59
CA ASN A 161 11.56 -9.74 -18.82
C ASN A 161 11.56 -8.22 -18.58
N ILE A 162 11.79 -7.77 -17.34
CA ILE A 162 11.99 -6.37 -16.99
C ILE A 162 13.40 -6.23 -16.39
N GLU A 163 14.23 -5.44 -17.03
CA GLU A 163 15.59 -5.14 -16.61
C GLU A 163 15.69 -3.72 -16.03
N GLN A 164 16.79 -3.42 -15.37
CA GLN A 164 17.03 -2.08 -14.83
C GLN A 164 17.04 -1.00 -15.92
N SER A 165 17.56 -1.33 -17.12
CA SER A 165 17.52 -0.45 -18.28
C SER A 165 16.13 -0.12 -18.78
N ASP A 166 15.16 -1.05 -18.62
CA ASP A 166 13.77 -0.77 -18.96
C ASP A 166 13.14 0.23 -17.98
N ILE A 167 13.46 0.13 -16.69
CA ILE A 167 13.04 1.12 -15.68
C ILE A 167 13.59 2.50 -16.01
N GLU A 168 14.89 2.60 -16.34
CA GLU A 168 15.53 3.87 -16.72
C GLU A 168 14.91 4.46 -18.01
N GLU A 169 14.56 3.63 -18.98
CA GLU A 169 13.87 4.02 -20.20
C GLU A 169 12.46 4.57 -19.89
N LEU A 170 11.65 3.82 -19.13
CA LEU A 170 10.28 4.23 -18.75
C LEU A 170 10.29 5.53 -17.95
N GLU A 171 11.24 5.68 -17.01
CA GLU A 171 11.39 6.90 -16.20
C GLU A 171 11.77 8.11 -17.08
N SER A 172 12.63 7.93 -18.07
CA SER A 172 13.09 9.03 -18.93
C SER A 172 12.12 9.40 -20.04
N GLU A 173 11.35 8.43 -20.54
CA GLU A 173 10.52 8.58 -21.75
C GLU A 173 9.04 8.85 -21.43
N ILE A 174 8.56 8.43 -20.24
CA ILE A 174 7.15 8.54 -19.87
C ILE A 174 7.00 9.35 -18.59
N ALA A 175 7.33 8.77 -17.42
CA ALA A 175 7.05 9.37 -16.12
C ALA A 175 7.95 8.80 -15.01
N PRO A 176 8.15 9.52 -13.91
CA PRO A 176 8.92 9.02 -12.77
C PRO A 176 8.22 7.84 -12.09
N PHE A 177 9.03 6.99 -11.46
CA PHE A 177 8.54 6.02 -10.49
C PHE A 177 8.44 6.63 -9.10
N PHE A 178 7.45 6.20 -8.32
CA PHE A 178 7.31 6.52 -6.91
C PHE A 178 6.62 5.37 -6.19
N GLY A 179 7.23 4.83 -5.14
CA GLY A 179 6.65 3.73 -4.37
C GLY A 179 7.66 2.84 -3.68
N ASN A 180 7.14 1.95 -2.84
CA ASN A 180 7.89 0.98 -2.03
C ASN A 180 7.10 -0.32 -1.94
N THR A 181 7.78 -1.43 -1.77
CA THR A 181 7.11 -2.72 -1.52
C THR A 181 6.71 -2.83 -0.05
N ILE A 182 5.50 -2.34 0.28
CA ILE A 182 4.99 -2.30 1.66
C ILE A 182 4.19 -3.53 2.09
N PHE A 183 3.65 -4.30 1.15
CA PHE A 183 2.77 -5.43 1.48
C PHE A 183 3.51 -6.61 2.11
N ARG A 184 4.85 -6.70 1.96
CA ARG A 184 5.70 -7.72 2.58
C ARG A 184 7.14 -7.25 2.73
N ARG A 185 7.88 -7.91 3.65
CA ARG A 185 9.32 -7.74 3.84
C ARG A 185 9.98 -9.10 3.97
N THR A 186 10.05 -9.86 2.88
CA THR A 186 10.57 -11.24 2.87
C THR A 186 11.63 -11.47 1.80
N ASP A 187 11.81 -10.53 0.89
CA ASP A 187 12.70 -10.67 -0.25
C ASP A 187 14.09 -10.09 0.07
N ASP A 188 15.17 -10.83 -0.26
CA ASP A 188 16.55 -10.43 0.01
C ASP A 188 16.96 -9.16 -0.72
N TRP A 189 16.38 -8.89 -1.89
CA TRP A 189 16.62 -7.67 -2.65
C TRP A 189 16.04 -6.41 -1.99
N HIS A 190 15.03 -6.53 -1.12
CA HIS A 190 14.43 -5.41 -0.41
C HIS A 190 15.29 -4.97 0.77
N THR A 191 16.44 -4.35 0.49
CA THR A 191 17.43 -3.92 1.48
C THR A 191 17.27 -2.48 1.96
N TYR A 192 16.47 -1.67 1.27
CA TYR A 192 16.13 -0.29 1.61
C TYR A 192 15.05 -0.19 2.70
N ARG A 193 14.67 1.02 3.08
CA ARG A 193 13.67 1.28 4.13
C ARG A 193 12.34 0.57 3.80
N TYR A 194 11.81 -0.13 4.79
CA TYR A 194 10.43 -0.60 4.79
C TYR A 194 9.54 0.47 5.44
N TYR A 195 8.44 0.83 4.76
CA TYR A 195 7.41 1.72 5.28
C TYR A 195 6.22 0.89 5.77
N THR A 196 5.64 1.28 6.93
CA THR A 196 4.32 0.80 7.34
C THR A 196 3.26 1.35 6.40
N LEU A 197 2.03 0.83 6.50
CA LEU A 197 0.91 1.28 5.67
C LEU A 197 0.72 2.80 5.73
N TYR A 198 0.64 3.35 6.94
CA TYR A 198 0.39 4.79 7.13
C TYR A 198 1.61 5.68 6.87
N GLU A 199 2.84 5.17 7.03
CA GLU A 199 4.04 5.89 6.57
C GLU A 199 4.08 6.01 5.03
N ALA A 200 3.68 4.96 4.31
CA ALA A 200 3.57 5.00 2.85
C ALA A 200 2.40 5.87 2.39
N PHE A 201 1.25 5.78 3.06
CA PHE A 201 0.07 6.59 2.79
C PHE A 201 0.35 8.09 2.96
N GLU A 202 1.12 8.50 3.98
CA GLU A 202 1.59 9.88 4.14
C GLU A 202 2.39 10.37 2.92
N LYS A 203 3.24 9.50 2.34
CA LYS A 203 4.02 9.84 1.15
C LYS A 203 3.15 10.00 -0.09
N VAL A 204 2.18 9.12 -0.27
CA VAL A 204 1.20 9.22 -1.37
C VAL A 204 0.34 10.47 -1.20
N ALA A 205 -0.13 10.77 0.02
CA ALA A 205 -0.87 12.00 0.31
C ALA A 205 -0.06 13.27 -0.01
N ALA A 206 1.26 13.25 0.22
CA ALA A 206 2.13 14.36 -0.14
C ALA A 206 2.26 14.52 -1.67
N VAL A 207 2.25 13.43 -2.45
CA VAL A 207 2.23 13.48 -3.93
C VAL A 207 0.95 14.13 -4.44
N PHE A 208 -0.19 13.75 -3.88
CA PHE A 208 -1.50 14.27 -4.29
C PHE A 208 -1.91 15.57 -3.57
N GLN A 209 -1.06 16.11 -2.67
CA GLN A 209 -1.31 17.30 -1.85
C GLN A 209 -2.56 17.20 -0.96
N GLU A 210 -2.95 15.97 -0.59
CA GLU A 210 -4.15 15.63 0.19
C GLU A 210 -3.85 15.34 1.68
N ARG A 211 -3.05 16.21 2.28
CA ARG A 211 -2.62 16.04 3.67
C ARG A 211 -3.79 16.02 4.65
N GLU A 212 -4.81 16.86 4.46
CA GLU A 212 -5.95 16.96 5.38
C GLU A 212 -6.78 15.66 5.37
N ARG A 213 -6.99 15.06 4.20
CA ARG A 213 -7.66 13.75 4.08
C ARG A 213 -6.87 12.64 4.74
N TYR A 214 -5.56 12.60 4.49
CA TYR A 214 -4.67 11.65 5.15
C TYR A 214 -4.76 11.75 6.67
N GLU A 215 -4.66 12.96 7.24
CA GLU A 215 -4.72 13.19 8.68
C GLU A 215 -6.08 12.78 9.27
N ALA A 216 -7.18 13.03 8.55
CA ALA A 216 -8.52 12.64 8.96
C ALA A 216 -8.71 11.10 8.99
N ILE A 217 -8.29 10.39 7.95
CA ILE A 217 -8.36 8.93 7.89
C ILE A 217 -7.43 8.30 8.92
N ARG A 218 -6.22 8.83 9.07
CA ARG A 218 -5.26 8.38 10.06
C ARG A 218 -5.80 8.52 11.48
N SER A 219 -6.48 9.63 11.79
CA SER A 219 -7.10 9.83 13.11
C SER A 219 -8.14 8.75 13.41
N ILE A 220 -8.99 8.41 12.43
CA ILE A 220 -9.98 7.32 12.60
C ILE A 220 -9.26 5.98 12.84
N HIS A 221 -8.23 5.68 12.06
CA HIS A 221 -7.45 4.46 12.23
C HIS A 221 -6.79 4.38 13.61
N ASP A 222 -6.13 5.45 14.06
CA ASP A 222 -5.44 5.48 15.33
C ASP A 222 -6.42 5.29 16.49
N ASP A 223 -7.63 5.88 16.40
CA ASP A 223 -8.72 5.69 17.39
C ASP A 223 -9.20 4.23 17.42
N VAL A 224 -9.42 3.60 16.25
CA VAL A 224 -9.83 2.18 16.16
C VAL A 224 -8.75 1.26 16.70
N VAL A 225 -7.49 1.50 16.35
CA VAL A 225 -6.35 0.70 16.86
C VAL A 225 -6.28 0.81 18.37
N ALA A 226 -6.39 2.02 18.93
CA ALA A 226 -6.34 2.23 20.38
C ALA A 226 -7.51 1.54 21.12
N ASP A 227 -8.74 1.58 20.55
CA ASP A 227 -9.90 0.88 21.12
C ASP A 227 -9.70 -0.65 21.07
N VAL A 228 -9.24 -1.18 19.94
CA VAL A 228 -8.97 -2.62 19.78
C VAL A 228 -7.88 -3.09 20.75
N GLU A 229 -6.75 -2.39 20.82
CA GLU A 229 -5.64 -2.74 21.71
C GLU A 229 -6.04 -2.71 23.19
N ALA A 230 -6.93 -1.78 23.59
CA ALA A 230 -7.43 -1.68 24.96
C ALA A 230 -8.38 -2.82 25.33
N ARG A 231 -9.06 -3.44 24.37
CA ARG A 231 -10.12 -4.44 24.57
C ARG A 231 -9.68 -5.88 24.33
N VAL A 232 -8.69 -6.12 23.45
CA VAL A 232 -8.20 -7.49 23.17
C VAL A 232 -7.68 -8.16 24.45
N PRO A 233 -7.88 -9.49 24.60
CA PRO A 233 -7.42 -10.23 25.77
C PRO A 233 -5.91 -10.16 25.96
N GLY A 234 -5.45 -10.49 27.16
CA GLY A 234 -4.03 -10.64 27.44
C GLY A 234 -3.37 -11.72 26.57
N PRO A 235 -2.03 -11.70 26.41
CA PRO A 235 -1.31 -12.58 25.46
C PRO A 235 -1.63 -14.07 25.57
N ASP A 236 -1.84 -14.57 26.80
CA ASP A 236 -2.11 -16.01 27.04
C ASP A 236 -3.50 -16.47 26.57
N ALA A 237 -4.40 -15.55 26.26
CA ALA A 237 -5.75 -15.82 25.78
C ALA A 237 -5.94 -15.46 24.30
N ARG A 238 -4.86 -15.12 23.59
CA ARG A 238 -4.89 -14.80 22.16
C ARG A 238 -4.64 -16.07 21.34
N PRO A 239 -5.46 -16.31 20.29
CA PRO A 239 -5.28 -17.48 19.45
C PRO A 239 -4.02 -17.38 18.60
N ASN A 240 -3.49 -18.53 18.21
CA ASN A 240 -2.56 -18.64 17.10
C ASN A 240 -3.32 -18.94 15.81
N ALA A 241 -2.78 -18.49 14.66
CA ALA A 241 -3.40 -18.71 13.38
C ALA A 241 -2.40 -19.11 12.30
N ALA A 242 -2.81 -20.06 11.46
CA ALA A 242 -2.12 -20.41 10.24
C ALA A 242 -2.60 -19.51 9.09
N LEU A 243 -1.74 -18.62 8.59
CA LEU A 243 -2.03 -17.81 7.42
C LEU A 243 -1.57 -18.54 6.16
N VAL A 244 -2.52 -18.91 5.30
CA VAL A 244 -2.26 -19.69 4.09
C VAL A 244 -3.03 -19.11 2.88
N TRP A 245 -2.61 -19.47 1.67
CA TRP A 245 -3.32 -19.13 0.44
C TRP A 245 -3.75 -20.38 -0.30
N GLN A 246 -5.01 -20.42 -0.69
CA GLN A 246 -5.61 -21.36 -1.66
C GLN A 246 -6.93 -20.74 -2.13
N GLY A 247 -7.16 -20.68 -3.45
CA GLY A 247 -8.31 -20.00 -4.04
C GLY A 247 -9.45 -20.92 -4.48
N GLU A 248 -9.30 -22.23 -4.37
CA GLU A 248 -10.31 -23.22 -4.78
C GLU A 248 -11.34 -23.48 -3.69
N ASN A 249 -12.56 -23.92 -4.09
CA ASN A 249 -13.60 -24.27 -3.13
C ASN A 249 -13.32 -25.57 -2.39
N GLU A 250 -12.52 -26.42 -2.97
CA GLU A 250 -12.09 -27.72 -2.46
C GLU A 250 -10.56 -27.67 -2.26
N PRO A 251 -10.08 -26.98 -1.22
CA PRO A 251 -8.65 -26.79 -0.99
C PRO A 251 -8.00 -28.10 -0.54
N GLU A 252 -6.92 -28.53 -1.21
CA GLU A 252 -6.13 -29.71 -0.87
C GLU A 252 -4.68 -29.37 -0.50
N GLU A 253 -4.11 -28.35 -1.16
CA GLU A 253 -2.76 -27.86 -0.90
C GLU A 253 -2.78 -26.38 -0.57
N PHE A 254 -1.92 -25.94 0.35
CA PHE A 254 -1.89 -24.58 0.86
C PHE A 254 -0.49 -23.99 0.74
N TYR A 255 -0.42 -22.70 0.39
CA TYR A 255 0.83 -21.93 0.38
C TYR A 255 0.95 -21.12 1.68
N PRO A 256 1.90 -21.45 2.58
CA PRO A 256 2.00 -20.80 3.86
C PRO A 256 2.58 -19.38 3.77
N TYR A 257 2.11 -18.52 4.67
CA TYR A 257 2.65 -17.19 4.89
C TYR A 257 3.14 -17.04 6.33
N ARG A 258 4.21 -16.28 6.52
CA ARG A 258 4.66 -15.89 7.86
C ARG A 258 3.77 -14.76 8.36
N LEU A 259 2.83 -15.07 9.28
CA LEU A 259 1.94 -14.08 9.88
C LEU A 259 2.74 -13.08 10.72
N SER A 260 3.75 -13.53 11.45
CA SER A 260 4.66 -12.68 12.24
C SER A 260 5.60 -11.79 11.42
N GLY A 261 5.64 -11.95 10.08
CA GLY A 261 6.47 -11.11 9.22
C GLY A 261 5.89 -9.71 9.00
N LYS A 262 6.74 -8.74 8.64
CA LYS A 262 6.29 -7.39 8.26
C LYS A 262 5.47 -7.41 6.98
N GLY A 263 4.57 -6.44 6.85
CA GLY A 263 3.71 -6.26 5.68
C GLY A 263 2.38 -5.60 6.03
N ALA A 264 1.99 -4.57 5.29
CA ALA A 264 0.73 -3.83 5.48
C ALA A 264 -0.50 -4.75 5.56
N ASN A 265 -0.47 -5.85 4.81
CA ASN A 265 -1.55 -6.84 4.79
C ASN A 265 -1.62 -7.76 6.02
N LYS A 266 -0.85 -7.49 7.08
CA LYS A 266 -0.82 -8.24 8.34
C LYS A 266 -0.93 -7.35 9.57
N GLU A 267 -0.86 -6.02 9.41
CA GLU A 267 -0.88 -5.06 10.52
C GLU A 267 -2.11 -5.25 11.39
N HIS A 268 -3.29 -5.46 10.81
CA HIS A 268 -4.52 -5.73 11.55
C HIS A 268 -4.46 -7.01 12.41
N PHE A 269 -3.75 -8.06 11.99
CA PHE A 269 -3.53 -9.25 12.84
C PHE A 269 -2.57 -8.96 13.99
N HIS A 270 -1.55 -8.12 13.74
CA HIS A 270 -0.61 -7.71 14.79
C HIS A 270 -1.30 -6.84 15.85
N THR A 271 -2.17 -5.89 15.43
CA THR A 271 -3.00 -5.09 16.33
C THR A 271 -3.89 -5.95 17.22
N LEU A 272 -4.51 -6.99 16.65
CA LEU A 272 -5.31 -7.97 17.39
C LEU A 272 -4.45 -8.92 18.26
N GLY A 273 -3.13 -8.90 18.08
CA GLY A 273 -2.20 -9.76 18.79
C GLY A 273 -2.34 -11.24 18.45
N ILE A 274 -2.80 -11.56 17.24
CA ILE A 274 -2.87 -12.93 16.73
C ILE A 274 -1.46 -13.45 16.50
N THR A 275 -1.15 -14.62 17.03
CA THR A 275 0.18 -15.20 16.94
C THR A 275 0.32 -16.13 15.73
N ASP A 276 1.55 -16.32 15.25
CA ASP A 276 1.85 -17.12 14.06
C ASP A 276 1.95 -18.61 14.43
N ALA A 277 1.00 -19.43 13.99
CA ALA A 277 0.97 -20.86 14.27
C ALA A 277 2.17 -21.61 13.68
N PHE A 278 2.79 -21.10 12.62
CA PHE A 278 3.97 -21.71 12.01
C PHE A 278 5.28 -21.33 12.71
N ALA A 279 5.25 -20.43 13.70
CA ALA A 279 6.46 -20.02 14.41
C ALA A 279 7.07 -21.20 15.19
N GLY A 280 8.33 -21.56 14.85
CA GLY A 280 9.06 -22.63 15.53
C GLY A 280 8.66 -24.07 15.14
N THR A 281 7.79 -24.25 14.15
CA THR A 281 7.34 -25.58 13.69
C THR A 281 8.27 -26.24 12.67
N GLY A 282 9.23 -25.51 12.12
CA GLY A 282 10.09 -25.99 11.02
C GLY A 282 9.44 -25.93 9.64
N VAL A 283 8.24 -25.37 9.53
CA VAL A 283 7.62 -25.07 8.23
C VAL A 283 8.40 -23.96 7.55
N ASP A 284 9.07 -24.29 6.45
CA ASP A 284 9.92 -23.40 5.66
C ASP A 284 9.21 -22.87 4.41
N GLY A 285 9.88 -21.98 3.66
CA GLY A 285 9.38 -21.47 2.38
C GLY A 285 8.23 -20.47 2.50
N LEU A 286 8.09 -19.84 3.67
CA LEU A 286 7.01 -18.91 3.97
C LEU A 286 7.18 -17.60 3.17
N SER A 287 6.22 -17.31 2.31
CA SER A 287 6.09 -16.02 1.58
C SER A 287 7.15 -15.71 0.52
N THR A 288 8.01 -16.62 0.16
CA THR A 288 9.05 -16.44 -0.87
C THR A 288 8.63 -16.94 -2.25
N THR A 289 9.49 -16.75 -3.25
CA THR A 289 9.28 -17.22 -4.63
C THR A 289 9.29 -18.77 -4.70
N ASP A 290 10.09 -19.42 -3.86
CA ASP A 290 10.22 -20.87 -3.76
C ASP A 290 9.35 -21.40 -2.61
N ARG A 291 8.03 -21.15 -2.71
CA ARG A 291 7.07 -21.59 -1.69
C ARG A 291 6.95 -23.12 -1.65
N GLY A 292 7.11 -23.67 -0.46
CA GLY A 292 6.61 -24.99 -0.18
C GLY A 292 5.08 -25.01 -0.16
N THR A 293 4.48 -26.14 -0.44
CA THR A 293 3.05 -26.40 -0.18
C THR A 293 2.89 -27.18 1.11
N LEU A 294 1.77 -26.97 1.79
CA LEU A 294 1.31 -27.74 2.95
C LEU A 294 0.07 -28.52 2.56
N ASP A 295 -0.04 -29.73 3.06
CA ASP A 295 -1.26 -30.54 3.05
C ASP A 295 -1.99 -30.48 4.40
N TYR A 296 -3.10 -31.16 4.50
CA TYR A 296 -3.88 -31.25 5.74
C TYR A 296 -3.15 -31.99 6.86
N GLU A 297 -2.32 -32.98 6.53
CA GLU A 297 -1.52 -33.70 7.50
C GLU A 297 -0.52 -32.80 8.20
N THR A 298 0.16 -31.94 7.43
CA THR A 298 1.07 -30.92 7.98
C THR A 298 0.32 -29.87 8.80
N LEU A 299 -0.87 -29.43 8.35
CA LEU A 299 -1.71 -28.51 9.13
C LEU A 299 -2.18 -29.17 10.43
N LEU A 300 -2.48 -30.47 10.45
CA LEU A 300 -2.89 -31.21 11.63
C LEU A 300 -1.72 -31.42 12.64
N GLU A 301 -0.48 -31.55 12.16
CA GLU A 301 0.70 -31.56 13.03
C GLU A 301 0.92 -30.22 13.74
N VAL A 302 0.58 -29.10 13.09
CA VAL A 302 0.64 -27.75 13.66
C VAL A 302 -0.57 -27.48 14.56
N ASP A 303 -1.74 -27.95 14.16
CA ASP A 303 -3.07 -27.80 14.76
C ASP A 303 -3.37 -26.38 15.26
N PRO A 304 -3.47 -25.40 14.34
CA PRO A 304 -3.70 -24.00 14.70
C PRO A 304 -5.10 -23.77 15.30
N ASP A 305 -5.20 -22.83 16.25
CA ASP A 305 -6.50 -22.39 16.79
C ASP A 305 -7.41 -21.79 15.71
N ALA A 306 -6.83 -21.19 14.67
CA ALA A 306 -7.55 -20.64 13.53
C ALA A 306 -6.78 -20.81 12.21
N ILE A 307 -7.51 -20.88 11.10
CA ILE A 307 -6.96 -20.85 9.74
C ILE A 307 -7.44 -19.59 9.03
N LEU A 308 -6.49 -18.80 8.53
CA LEU A 308 -6.72 -17.60 7.74
C LEU A 308 -6.45 -17.93 6.27
N LEU A 309 -7.51 -18.28 5.53
CA LEU A 309 -7.40 -18.74 4.15
C LEU A 309 -7.59 -17.59 3.16
N ARG A 310 -6.50 -17.15 2.52
CA ARG A 310 -6.48 -16.18 1.43
C ARG A 310 -6.89 -16.82 0.11
N GLY A 311 -7.33 -15.97 -0.85
CA GLY A 311 -7.78 -16.43 -2.17
C GLY A 311 -9.31 -16.37 -2.36
N HIS A 312 -10.04 -16.02 -1.31
CA HIS A 312 -11.52 -15.98 -1.28
C HIS A 312 -12.08 -14.59 -0.95
N GLY A 313 -11.39 -13.52 -1.37
CA GLY A 313 -11.79 -12.15 -1.09
C GLY A 313 -13.12 -11.74 -1.74
N ASP A 314 -13.44 -12.36 -2.86
CA ASP A 314 -14.68 -12.19 -3.64
C ASP A 314 -15.92 -12.84 -3.01
N LYS A 315 -15.73 -13.82 -2.10
CA LYS A 315 -16.85 -14.53 -1.46
C LYS A 315 -17.44 -13.71 -0.30
N SER A 316 -18.75 -13.82 -0.12
CA SER A 316 -19.40 -13.46 1.14
C SER A 316 -18.99 -14.43 2.27
N ARG A 317 -19.30 -14.08 3.53
CA ARG A 317 -19.09 -14.99 4.67
C ARG A 317 -19.89 -16.27 4.51
N GLU A 318 -21.12 -16.17 4.03
CA GLU A 318 -22.04 -17.29 3.84
C GLU A 318 -21.55 -18.22 2.72
N GLU A 319 -21.15 -17.67 1.55
CA GLU A 319 -20.61 -18.44 0.45
C GLU A 319 -19.35 -19.20 0.86
N PHE A 320 -18.42 -18.56 1.58
CA PHE A 320 -17.22 -19.22 2.08
C PHE A 320 -17.55 -20.38 3.03
N ARG A 321 -18.51 -20.20 3.95
CA ARG A 321 -18.95 -21.26 4.87
C ARG A 321 -19.61 -22.43 4.13
N ASN A 322 -20.46 -22.12 3.15
CA ASN A 322 -21.25 -23.13 2.43
C ASN A 322 -20.41 -23.86 1.35
N THR A 323 -19.25 -23.37 1.00
CA THR A 323 -18.33 -23.99 0.03
C THR A 323 -17.09 -24.53 0.72
N VAL A 324 -16.15 -23.67 1.03
CA VAL A 324 -14.80 -24.04 1.54
C VAL A 324 -14.85 -24.72 2.90
N LEU A 325 -15.52 -24.11 3.89
CA LEU A 325 -15.62 -24.69 5.23
C LEU A 325 -16.46 -25.98 5.22
N SER A 326 -17.53 -26.05 4.40
CA SER A 326 -18.31 -27.29 4.25
C SER A 326 -17.48 -28.43 3.70
N PHE A 327 -16.66 -28.17 2.67
CA PHE A 327 -15.72 -29.17 2.15
C PHE A 327 -14.71 -29.64 3.23
N MET A 328 -14.10 -28.71 3.95
CA MET A 328 -13.13 -29.05 5.01
C MET A 328 -13.76 -29.90 6.12
N ARG A 329 -15.02 -29.68 6.47
CA ARG A 329 -15.75 -30.50 7.45
C ARG A 329 -16.06 -31.92 6.99
N GLU A 330 -16.20 -32.12 5.70
CA GLU A 330 -16.48 -33.44 5.09
C GLU A 330 -15.18 -34.19 4.74
N HIS A 331 -14.04 -33.49 4.69
CA HIS A 331 -12.75 -34.08 4.36
C HIS A 331 -12.20 -34.94 5.52
N SER A 332 -11.67 -36.12 5.21
CA SER A 332 -11.28 -37.14 6.21
C SER A 332 -10.19 -36.70 7.19
N VAL A 333 -9.29 -35.80 6.78
CA VAL A 333 -8.20 -35.25 7.61
C VAL A 333 -8.57 -33.84 8.11
N ALA A 334 -9.03 -32.97 7.24
CA ALA A 334 -9.32 -31.57 7.62
C ALA A 334 -10.37 -31.46 8.73
N SER A 335 -11.34 -32.39 8.79
CA SER A 335 -12.37 -32.41 9.84
C SER A 335 -11.83 -32.63 11.25
N GLN A 336 -10.57 -33.07 11.38
CA GLN A 336 -9.89 -33.31 12.66
C GLN A 336 -9.09 -32.08 13.16
N LEU A 337 -8.98 -31.03 12.33
CA LEU A 337 -8.32 -29.79 12.73
C LEU A 337 -9.17 -29.04 13.76
N THR A 338 -8.56 -28.60 14.85
CA THR A 338 -9.20 -27.78 15.89
C THR A 338 -9.91 -26.55 15.28
N ALA A 339 -9.30 -25.90 14.30
CA ALA A 339 -9.90 -24.75 13.61
C ALA A 339 -11.17 -25.10 12.81
N VAL A 340 -11.27 -26.32 12.27
CA VAL A 340 -12.46 -26.78 11.53
C VAL A 340 -13.58 -27.18 12.50
N GLU A 341 -13.25 -27.90 13.57
CA GLU A 341 -14.19 -28.29 14.62
C GLU A 341 -14.84 -27.07 15.30
N ASN A 342 -14.03 -26.03 15.57
CA ASN A 342 -14.48 -24.79 16.22
C ASN A 342 -15.02 -23.74 15.27
N GLU A 343 -15.12 -24.00 13.96
CA GLU A 343 -15.53 -23.04 12.93
C GLU A 343 -14.69 -21.75 12.86
N THR A 344 -13.40 -21.82 13.25
CA THR A 344 -12.43 -20.72 13.23
C THR A 344 -11.59 -20.70 11.95
N VAL A 345 -12.16 -21.16 10.84
CA VAL A 345 -11.60 -21.02 9.50
C VAL A 345 -12.19 -19.76 8.86
N PHE A 346 -11.36 -18.76 8.59
CA PHE A 346 -11.78 -17.45 8.11
C PHE A 346 -11.19 -17.12 6.74
N ARG A 347 -11.88 -16.25 5.97
CA ARG A 347 -11.27 -15.63 4.79
C ARG A 347 -10.10 -14.74 5.25
N GLY A 348 -8.86 -15.07 4.84
CA GLY A 348 -7.62 -14.52 5.38
C GLY A 348 -7.25 -13.09 4.91
N GLY A 349 -8.17 -12.38 4.24
CA GLY A 349 -7.90 -11.04 3.68
C GLY A 349 -7.09 -11.09 2.39
N PRO A 350 -6.87 -9.94 1.74
CA PRO A 350 -6.09 -9.83 0.51
C PRO A 350 -4.59 -9.87 0.77
N ILE A 351 -3.80 -10.00 -0.31
CA ILE A 351 -2.34 -9.82 -0.26
C ILE A 351 -1.98 -8.33 -0.20
N TYR A 352 -2.81 -7.49 -0.80
CA TYR A 352 -2.65 -6.04 -0.83
C TYR A 352 -3.82 -5.40 -0.10
N ALA A 353 -3.55 -4.63 0.93
CA ALA A 353 -4.53 -3.91 1.72
C ALA A 353 -4.05 -2.47 1.95
N GLY A 354 -4.79 -1.52 1.44
CA GLY A 354 -4.56 -0.11 1.69
C GLY A 354 -5.32 0.40 2.93
N PRO A 355 -5.35 1.71 3.18
CA PRO A 355 -5.85 2.29 4.43
C PRO A 355 -7.33 2.03 4.69
N LEU A 356 -8.19 2.16 3.65
CA LEU A 356 -9.63 1.90 3.81
C LEU A 356 -9.87 0.41 4.04
N HIS A 357 -9.28 -0.44 3.22
CA HIS A 357 -9.42 -1.89 3.37
C HIS A 357 -8.92 -2.38 4.74
N ASN A 358 -7.82 -1.79 5.25
CA ASN A 358 -7.26 -2.15 6.56
C ASN A 358 -8.23 -1.89 7.72
N LEU A 359 -8.97 -0.77 7.71
CA LEU A 359 -10.02 -0.47 8.69
C LEU A 359 -11.07 -1.58 8.73
N PHE A 360 -11.62 -1.97 7.57
CA PHE A 360 -12.60 -3.06 7.48
C PHE A 360 -12.03 -4.43 7.83
N LEU A 361 -10.76 -4.68 7.56
CA LEU A 361 -10.10 -5.92 7.98
C LEU A 361 -9.94 -5.98 9.50
N LEU A 362 -9.55 -4.88 10.13
CA LEU A 362 -9.43 -4.79 11.58
C LEU A 362 -10.78 -5.02 12.28
N GLU A 363 -11.85 -4.33 11.82
CA GLU A 363 -13.21 -4.53 12.30
C GLU A 363 -13.65 -5.98 12.15
N ARG A 364 -13.56 -6.53 10.94
CA ARG A 364 -14.01 -7.90 10.66
C ARG A 364 -13.26 -8.95 11.48
N PHE A 365 -11.95 -8.80 11.63
CA PHE A 365 -11.16 -9.80 12.38
C PHE A 365 -11.30 -9.61 13.89
N ALA A 366 -11.48 -8.40 14.41
CA ALA A 366 -11.84 -8.17 15.80
C ALA A 366 -13.11 -8.94 16.18
N GLN A 367 -14.17 -8.78 15.38
CA GLN A 367 -15.46 -9.48 15.56
C GLN A 367 -15.34 -11.01 15.34
N SER A 368 -14.45 -11.46 14.44
CA SER A 368 -14.29 -12.89 14.15
C SER A 368 -13.52 -13.63 15.22
N PHE A 369 -12.43 -13.03 15.75
CA PHE A 369 -11.60 -13.66 16.77
C PHE A 369 -12.13 -13.45 18.19
N PHE A 370 -12.80 -12.33 18.44
CA PHE A 370 -13.26 -11.96 19.77
C PHE A 370 -14.73 -11.53 19.77
N PRO A 371 -15.67 -12.41 19.32
CA PRO A 371 -17.09 -12.07 19.12
C PRO A 371 -17.82 -11.65 20.42
N ASP A 372 -17.35 -12.11 21.57
CA ASP A 372 -17.92 -11.72 22.88
C ASP A 372 -17.45 -10.34 23.36
N ILE A 373 -16.40 -9.81 22.74
CA ILE A 373 -15.79 -8.51 23.10
C ILE A 373 -16.19 -7.42 22.10
N PHE A 374 -16.13 -7.74 20.79
CA PHE A 374 -16.48 -6.82 19.70
C PHE A 374 -17.85 -7.22 19.14
N THR A 375 -18.88 -6.72 19.81
CA THR A 375 -20.29 -7.05 19.54
C THR A 375 -21.00 -5.95 18.74
N GLU A 376 -20.34 -4.83 18.51
CA GLU A 376 -20.85 -3.72 17.71
C GLU A 376 -20.96 -4.11 16.24
N ASP A 377 -21.91 -3.51 15.54
CA ASP A 377 -22.04 -3.69 14.09
C ASP A 377 -20.86 -3.05 13.33
N GLN A 378 -20.33 -1.94 13.86
CA GLN A 378 -19.22 -1.17 13.31
C GLN A 378 -18.25 -0.73 14.43
N LEU A 379 -16.94 -0.83 14.18
CA LEU A 379 -15.91 -0.31 15.08
C LEU A 379 -15.49 1.13 14.75
N PHE A 380 -15.88 1.64 13.58
CA PHE A 380 -15.65 3.02 13.15
C PHE A 380 -16.85 3.55 12.37
N ASP A 381 -16.93 4.85 12.24
CA ASP A 381 -18.00 5.52 11.50
C ASP A 381 -17.75 5.43 9.99
N HIS A 382 -18.41 4.48 9.30
CA HIS A 382 -18.32 4.26 7.86
C HIS A 382 -18.80 5.50 7.08
N GLN A 383 -19.87 6.18 7.56
CA GLN A 383 -20.36 7.39 6.91
C GLN A 383 -19.32 8.51 6.98
N ARG A 384 -18.65 8.68 8.10
CA ARG A 384 -17.59 9.68 8.26
C ARG A 384 -16.41 9.41 7.33
N VAL A 385 -16.00 8.15 7.15
CA VAL A 385 -14.97 7.78 6.18
C VAL A 385 -15.43 8.11 4.76
N ALA A 386 -16.66 7.75 4.40
CA ALA A 386 -17.23 8.06 3.08
C ALA A 386 -17.25 9.58 2.81
N GLU A 387 -17.65 10.40 3.78
CA GLU A 387 -17.64 11.86 3.69
C GLU A 387 -16.21 12.38 3.43
N ILE A 388 -15.19 11.90 4.18
CA ILE A 388 -13.80 12.33 4.00
C ILE A 388 -13.30 12.01 2.58
N VAL A 389 -13.66 10.85 2.05
CA VAL A 389 -13.22 10.41 0.71
C VAL A 389 -13.93 11.19 -0.40
N THR A 390 -15.21 11.50 -0.24
CA THR A 390 -16.06 12.09 -1.29
C THR A 390 -16.18 13.60 -1.23
N ASP A 391 -15.84 14.24 -0.12
CA ASP A 391 -15.86 15.70 -0.02
C ASP A 391 -14.92 16.33 -1.07
N SER A 392 -15.45 17.24 -1.87
CA SER A 392 -14.63 18.05 -2.78
C SER A 392 -13.79 19.03 -1.95
N ALA A 393 -12.46 18.97 -2.07
CA ALA A 393 -11.55 19.90 -1.43
C ALA A 393 -11.70 21.32 -1.94
#